data_4db94b4722f95931e940aa6dc0cc385c
#
_entry.id   4db94b4722f95931e940aa6dc0cc385c
#
_cell.length_a   1.000
_cell.length_b   1.000
_cell.length_c   1.000
_cell.angle_alpha   90.00
_cell.angle_beta   90.00
_cell.angle_gamma   90.00
#
_symmetry.space_group_name_H-M   'P 1'
#
loop_
_entity.id
_entity.type
_entity.pdbx_description
1 polymer ?
#
loop_
_entity_poly.entity_id
_entity_poly.type
_entity_poly.pdbx_seq_one_letter_code
_entity_poly.pdbx_strand_id
1 'polypeptide(L)'
;CRKNRTRKLPATVLIRALGYATNGQILELFNDSEHIRLTLERDNTESVEEALVEIYKRLRPGEPPTVDSARSLLEALFFDPKRYDLAKVGRYKLNKRLNLQVPSNVHHLTKEDIVASLGQLLALMNGDGQKDDIDHLGNRRLRSVGELLQNQFRIGLSRMERVVRERMTIQDVDVITPQVLINIRPVVAAIKEFFGSSQLSQFMDQTNPLAELTHKRRLSALGPGGLSRERAGFEVRDVHHSHYGRMCPIETPEGPNIGLIGSLSTYGRINPYGFIEAPYRKVVDGRVTDQIEYLTADEEEKYIIAQA
;
A
#
# COMPACT_ATOMS: atom_id res chain seq x y z
N CYS A 1 -17.83 9.40 -13.93
CA CYS A 1 -17.95 9.82 -12.51
C CYS A 1 -19.38 10.04 -11.99
N ARG A 2 -20.45 9.97 -12.78
CA ARG A 2 -21.83 10.13 -12.27
C ARG A 2 -22.34 8.95 -11.45
N LYS A 3 -21.83 7.72 -11.64
CA LYS A 3 -22.29 6.52 -10.93
C LYS A 3 -21.89 6.44 -9.44
N ASN A 4 -20.92 7.24 -8.97
CA ASN A 4 -20.43 7.17 -7.58
C ASN A 4 -21.02 8.24 -6.64
N ARG A 5 -21.92 9.11 -7.10
CA ARG A 5 -22.51 10.18 -6.26
C ARG A 5 -23.37 9.63 -5.11
N THR A 6 -24.00 8.48 -5.31
CA THR A 6 -24.89 7.84 -4.32
C THR A 6 -24.16 7.16 -3.16
N ARG A 7 -22.85 6.94 -3.26
CA ARG A 7 -22.02 6.28 -2.24
C ARG A 7 -21.18 7.23 -1.39
N LYS A 8 -21.26 8.54 -1.63
CA LYS A 8 -20.53 9.53 -0.84
C LYS A 8 -21.26 9.81 0.47
N LEU A 9 -20.52 9.80 1.56
CA LEU A 9 -20.96 10.19 2.89
C LEU A 9 -20.09 11.34 3.40
N PRO A 10 -20.61 12.22 4.26
CA PRO A 10 -19.80 13.15 5.03
C PRO A 10 -18.75 12.39 5.84
N ALA A 11 -17.53 12.93 5.95
CA ALA A 11 -16.47 12.29 6.74
C ALA A 11 -16.83 12.21 8.23
N THR A 12 -17.61 13.15 8.72
CA THR A 12 -18.13 13.22 10.10
C THR A 12 -18.96 12.01 10.48
N VAL A 13 -19.72 11.44 9.54
CA VAL A 13 -20.48 10.19 9.76
C VAL A 13 -19.51 9.04 10.11
N LEU A 14 -18.37 8.93 9.43
CA LEU A 14 -17.36 7.91 9.76
C LEU A 14 -16.77 8.17 11.14
N ILE A 15 -16.40 9.41 11.47
CA ILE A 15 -15.81 9.75 12.76
C ILE A 15 -16.81 9.45 13.89
N ARG A 16 -18.10 9.78 13.68
CA ARG A 16 -19.16 9.46 14.64
C ARG A 16 -19.28 7.94 14.84
N ALA A 17 -19.28 7.17 13.76
CA ALA A 17 -19.31 5.70 13.81
C ALA A 17 -18.09 5.07 14.54
N LEU A 18 -16.94 5.76 14.59
CA LEU A 18 -15.76 5.34 15.34
C LEU A 18 -15.90 5.56 16.87
N GLY A 19 -16.94 6.26 17.32
CA GLY A 19 -17.28 6.47 18.73
C GLY A 19 -17.23 7.92 19.21
N TYR A 20 -16.98 8.90 18.35
CA TYR A 20 -17.07 10.33 18.69
C TYR A 20 -18.50 10.80 18.49
N ALA A 21 -19.36 10.63 19.52
CA ALA A 21 -20.82 10.74 19.40
C ALA A 21 -21.30 12.16 19.13
N THR A 22 -20.70 13.18 19.72
CA THR A 22 -21.20 14.55 19.68
C THR A 22 -20.45 15.43 18.68
N ASN A 23 -21.15 16.44 18.13
CA ASN A 23 -20.54 17.42 17.24
C ASN A 23 -19.39 18.17 17.92
N GLY A 24 -19.53 18.47 19.23
CA GLY A 24 -18.48 19.11 20.02
C GLY A 24 -17.19 18.27 20.08
N GLN A 25 -17.30 16.96 20.33
CA GLN A 25 -16.13 16.06 20.31
C GLN A 25 -15.47 16.02 18.95
N ILE A 26 -16.24 16.02 17.86
CA ILE A 26 -15.69 16.01 16.50
C ILE A 26 -14.97 17.33 16.19
N LEU A 27 -15.54 18.48 16.60
CA LEU A 27 -14.91 19.78 16.40
C LEU A 27 -13.61 19.91 17.22
N GLU A 28 -13.63 19.50 18.48
CA GLU A 28 -12.45 19.50 19.35
C GLU A 28 -11.33 18.63 18.78
N LEU A 29 -11.66 17.44 18.24
CA LEU A 29 -10.72 16.51 17.64
C LEU A 29 -9.93 17.11 16.46
N PHE A 30 -10.54 18.03 15.71
CA PHE A 30 -9.97 18.67 14.53
C PHE A 30 -9.71 20.18 14.71
N ASN A 31 -9.49 20.63 15.95
CA ASN A 31 -9.17 22.02 16.29
C ASN A 31 -10.16 23.03 15.69
N ASP A 32 -11.44 22.69 15.74
CA ASP A 32 -12.56 23.55 15.30
C ASP A 32 -12.44 24.01 13.83
N SER A 33 -11.96 23.12 12.96
CA SER A 33 -11.77 23.40 11.55
C SER A 33 -13.07 23.80 10.85
N GLU A 34 -13.03 24.88 10.06
CA GLU A 34 -14.16 25.35 9.25
C GLU A 34 -14.66 24.27 8.29
N HIS A 35 -13.75 23.50 7.69
CA HIS A 35 -14.10 22.37 6.80
C HIS A 35 -14.94 21.31 7.50
N ILE A 36 -14.65 21.03 8.78
CA ILE A 36 -15.43 20.09 9.58
C ILE A 36 -16.78 20.67 9.93
N ARG A 37 -16.88 21.96 10.28
CA ARG A 37 -18.17 22.63 10.54
C ARG A 37 -19.10 22.54 9.32
N LEU A 38 -18.61 22.90 8.14
CA LEU A 38 -19.35 22.77 6.88
C LEU A 38 -19.72 21.31 6.52
N THR A 39 -18.94 20.35 6.99
CA THR A 39 -19.24 18.92 6.77
C THR A 39 -20.32 18.45 7.76
N LEU A 40 -20.30 18.92 9.00
CA LEU A 40 -21.33 18.64 10.01
C LEU A 40 -22.71 19.17 9.62
N GLU A 41 -22.80 20.33 8.93
CA GLU A 41 -24.06 20.85 8.38
C GLU A 41 -24.72 19.89 7.37
N ARG A 42 -23.93 19.04 6.73
CA ARG A 42 -24.41 18.04 5.76
C ARG A 42 -24.58 16.64 6.38
N ASP A 43 -24.22 16.51 7.65
CA ASP A 43 -24.34 15.26 8.40
C ASP A 43 -25.71 15.21 9.07
N ASN A 44 -26.53 14.27 8.64
CA ASN A 44 -27.89 14.09 9.18
C ASN A 44 -27.92 13.07 10.34
N THR A 45 -26.76 12.65 10.85
CA THR A 45 -26.68 11.65 11.93
C THR A 45 -26.41 12.34 13.27
N GLU A 46 -27.11 11.94 14.32
CA GLU A 46 -26.97 12.52 15.67
C GLU A 46 -26.33 11.55 16.66
N SER A 47 -26.35 10.24 16.36
CA SER A 47 -25.83 9.19 17.24
C SER A 47 -24.85 8.27 16.50
N VAL A 48 -24.07 7.51 17.28
CA VAL A 48 -23.14 6.48 16.76
C VAL A 48 -23.91 5.41 15.99
N GLU A 49 -25.05 5.01 16.51
CA GLU A 49 -25.91 3.98 15.92
C GLU A 49 -26.47 4.41 14.57
N GLU A 50 -26.93 5.64 14.47
CA GLU A 50 -27.41 6.21 13.20
C GLU A 50 -26.29 6.30 12.16
N ALA A 51 -25.11 6.74 12.57
CA ALA A 51 -23.95 6.81 11.69
C ALA A 51 -23.55 5.43 11.17
N LEU A 52 -23.53 4.41 12.01
CA LEU A 52 -23.27 3.03 11.61
C LEU A 52 -24.29 2.52 10.59
N VAL A 53 -25.57 2.74 10.86
CA VAL A 53 -26.68 2.35 9.98
C VAL A 53 -26.61 3.06 8.63
N GLU A 54 -26.27 4.36 8.62
CA GLU A 54 -26.14 5.11 7.37
C GLU A 54 -24.96 4.60 6.51
N ILE A 55 -23.83 4.28 7.12
CA ILE A 55 -22.70 3.63 6.43
C ILE A 55 -23.11 2.28 5.85
N TYR A 56 -23.83 1.47 6.64
CA TYR A 56 -24.30 0.14 6.20
C TYR A 56 -25.22 0.23 4.99
N LYS A 57 -26.22 1.14 5.02
CA LYS A 57 -27.14 1.37 3.89
C LYS A 57 -26.41 1.72 2.59
N ARG A 58 -25.29 2.47 2.69
CA ARG A 58 -24.49 2.86 1.52
C ARG A 58 -23.63 1.75 0.98
N LEU A 59 -23.11 0.89 1.85
CA LEU A 59 -22.24 -0.22 1.47
C LEU A 59 -23.04 -1.43 0.97
N ARG A 60 -24.20 -1.69 1.59
CA ARG A 60 -25.09 -2.84 1.29
C ARG A 60 -26.52 -2.39 1.03
N PRO A 61 -26.78 -1.76 -0.12
CA PRO A 61 -28.13 -1.33 -0.46
C PRO A 61 -29.03 -2.57 -0.65
N GLY A 62 -30.20 -2.56 0.01
CA GLY A 62 -31.20 -3.62 -0.09
C GLY A 62 -31.20 -4.63 1.05
N GLU A 63 -30.18 -4.63 1.91
CA GLU A 63 -30.22 -5.42 3.16
C GLU A 63 -30.82 -4.60 4.31
N PRO A 64 -31.61 -5.20 5.21
CA PRO A 64 -32.14 -4.49 6.37
C PRO A 64 -30.99 -4.11 7.31
N PRO A 65 -30.84 -2.81 7.63
CA PRO A 65 -29.73 -2.35 8.46
C PRO A 65 -30.06 -2.59 9.94
N THR A 66 -29.22 -3.37 10.62
CA THR A 66 -29.21 -3.48 12.08
C THR A 66 -27.91 -2.86 12.61
N VAL A 67 -27.94 -2.31 13.82
CA VAL A 67 -26.75 -1.70 14.43
C VAL A 67 -25.61 -2.70 14.58
N ASP A 68 -25.91 -3.92 14.99
CA ASP A 68 -24.91 -4.98 15.19
C ASP A 68 -24.26 -5.41 13.86
N SER A 69 -25.07 -5.58 12.81
CA SER A 69 -24.54 -5.89 11.46
C SER A 69 -23.70 -4.76 10.91
N ALA A 70 -24.08 -3.52 11.17
CA ALA A 70 -23.35 -2.34 10.73
C ALA A 70 -22.00 -2.21 11.46
N ARG A 71 -21.99 -2.43 12.78
CA ARG A 71 -20.77 -2.46 13.59
C ARG A 71 -19.83 -3.56 13.14
N SER A 72 -20.33 -4.79 13.01
CA SER A 72 -19.52 -5.92 12.53
C SER A 72 -18.95 -5.70 11.13
N LEU A 73 -19.71 -5.03 10.25
CA LEU A 73 -19.22 -4.67 8.91
C LEU A 73 -18.07 -3.67 8.98
N LEU A 74 -18.19 -2.62 9.78
CA LEU A 74 -17.15 -1.58 9.94
C LEU A 74 -15.88 -2.18 10.56
N GLU A 75 -16.03 -2.99 11.60
CA GLU A 75 -14.94 -3.70 12.26
C GLU A 75 -14.21 -4.63 11.27
N ALA A 76 -14.96 -5.40 10.50
CA ALA A 76 -14.41 -6.30 9.50
C ALA A 76 -13.68 -5.58 8.35
N LEU A 77 -14.07 -4.34 8.01
CA LEU A 77 -13.48 -3.57 6.93
C LEU A 77 -12.11 -2.97 7.30
N PHE A 78 -11.92 -2.53 8.55
CA PHE A 78 -10.76 -1.73 8.94
C PHE A 78 -9.95 -2.31 10.10
N PHE A 79 -10.60 -2.99 11.04
CA PHE A 79 -10.00 -3.35 12.34
C PHE A 79 -9.75 -4.85 12.52
N ASP A 80 -10.30 -5.70 11.65
CA ASP A 80 -10.09 -7.15 11.72
C ASP A 80 -8.74 -7.53 11.10
N PRO A 81 -7.75 -8.03 11.89
CA PRO A 81 -6.43 -8.41 11.39
C PRO A 81 -6.46 -9.57 10.39
N LYS A 82 -7.57 -10.33 10.32
CA LYS A 82 -7.74 -11.40 9.34
C LYS A 82 -8.19 -10.89 7.96
N ARG A 83 -8.77 -9.70 7.89
CA ARG A 83 -9.36 -9.14 6.67
C ARG A 83 -8.62 -7.92 6.15
N TYR A 84 -7.96 -7.17 7.01
CA TYR A 84 -7.23 -5.96 6.67
C TYR A 84 -5.77 -6.07 7.09
N ASP A 85 -4.85 -5.92 6.16
CA ASP A 85 -3.41 -6.01 6.38
C ASP A 85 -2.68 -4.90 5.62
N LEU A 86 -2.12 -3.95 6.37
CA LEU A 86 -1.23 -2.89 5.86
C LEU A 86 0.14 -3.43 5.46
N ALA A 87 0.47 -4.63 5.90
CA ALA A 87 1.82 -5.17 5.96
C ALA A 87 2.78 -4.28 6.77
N LYS A 88 4.01 -4.73 6.98
CA LYS A 88 5.03 -3.97 7.73
C LYS A 88 5.32 -2.61 7.09
N VAL A 89 5.34 -2.58 5.75
CA VAL A 89 5.64 -1.36 4.98
C VAL A 89 4.56 -0.30 5.16
N GLY A 90 3.29 -0.68 5.06
CA GLY A 90 2.16 0.25 5.25
C GLY A 90 2.17 0.84 6.66
N ARG A 91 2.37 0.02 7.70
CA ARG A 91 2.47 0.49 9.08
C ARG A 91 3.65 1.44 9.28
N TYR A 92 4.82 1.10 8.74
CA TYR A 92 6.01 1.95 8.80
C TYR A 92 5.76 3.34 8.16
N LYS A 93 5.22 3.37 6.94
CA LYS A 93 4.96 4.63 6.22
C LYS A 93 3.87 5.45 6.90
N LEU A 94 2.81 4.81 7.39
CA LEU A 94 1.72 5.49 8.08
C LEU A 94 2.22 6.15 9.38
N ASN A 95 2.96 5.40 10.20
CA ASN A 95 3.56 5.94 11.43
C ASN A 95 4.51 7.11 11.13
N LYS A 96 5.37 6.95 10.12
CA LYS A 96 6.33 7.99 9.72
C LYS A 96 5.63 9.26 9.22
N ARG A 97 4.59 9.11 8.38
CA ARG A 97 3.87 10.24 7.78
C ARG A 97 3.01 11.00 8.78
N LEU A 98 2.32 10.29 9.65
CA LEU A 98 1.37 10.85 10.62
C LEU A 98 1.99 11.05 12.01
N ASN A 99 3.29 10.77 12.16
CA ASN A 99 4.01 10.84 13.43
C ASN A 99 3.34 10.01 14.56
N LEU A 100 2.85 8.82 14.20
CA LEU A 100 2.21 7.90 15.11
C LEU A 100 3.20 6.89 15.69
N GLN A 101 2.94 6.43 16.91
CA GLN A 101 3.77 5.43 17.60
C GLN A 101 3.05 4.07 17.74
N VAL A 102 2.25 3.70 16.75
CA VAL A 102 1.58 2.40 16.75
C VAL A 102 2.60 1.28 16.58
N PRO A 103 2.55 0.21 17.39
CA PRO A 103 3.50 -0.90 17.29
C PRO A 103 3.56 -1.52 15.89
N SER A 104 4.76 -1.90 15.45
CA SER A 104 4.99 -2.45 14.09
C SER A 104 4.33 -3.79 13.81
N ASN A 105 3.90 -4.51 14.85
CA ASN A 105 3.15 -5.77 14.74
C ASN A 105 1.64 -5.56 14.51
N VAL A 106 1.13 -4.33 14.66
CA VAL A 106 -0.27 -3.99 14.37
C VAL A 106 -0.40 -3.65 12.89
N HIS A 107 -0.89 -4.60 12.10
CA HIS A 107 -1.01 -4.44 10.65
C HIS A 107 -2.42 -4.03 10.19
N HIS A 108 -3.42 -4.03 11.06
CA HIS A 108 -4.73 -3.46 10.77
C HIS A 108 -4.76 -1.96 11.10
N LEU A 109 -5.76 -1.24 10.60
CA LEU A 109 -5.97 0.16 10.96
C LEU A 109 -6.42 0.28 12.42
N THR A 110 -6.07 1.39 13.04
CA THR A 110 -6.59 1.82 14.34
C THR A 110 -7.49 3.05 14.15
N LYS A 111 -8.29 3.38 15.16
CA LYS A 111 -9.09 4.61 15.14
C LYS A 111 -8.21 5.85 15.02
N GLU A 112 -7.07 5.83 15.67
CA GLU A 112 -6.06 6.90 15.64
C GLU A 112 -5.50 7.12 14.24
N ASP A 113 -5.26 6.04 13.48
CA ASP A 113 -4.79 6.13 12.09
C ASP A 113 -5.79 6.89 11.22
N ILE A 114 -7.08 6.61 11.36
CA ILE A 114 -8.14 7.27 10.58
C ILE A 114 -8.26 8.74 10.96
N VAL A 115 -8.26 9.03 12.24
CA VAL A 115 -8.36 10.41 12.76
C VAL A 115 -7.14 11.23 12.32
N ALA A 116 -5.93 10.70 12.51
CA ALA A 116 -4.70 11.37 12.11
C ALA A 116 -4.62 11.59 10.58
N SER A 117 -5.10 10.62 9.78
CA SER A 117 -5.17 10.78 8.32
C SER A 117 -6.09 11.91 7.89
N LEU A 118 -7.25 12.05 8.55
CA LEU A 118 -8.16 13.16 8.30
C LEU A 118 -7.58 14.49 8.78
N GLY A 119 -6.93 14.51 9.94
CA GLY A 119 -6.22 15.69 10.45
C GLY A 119 -5.15 16.18 9.48
N GLN A 120 -4.34 15.26 8.94
CA GLN A 120 -3.35 15.58 7.92
C GLN A 120 -3.98 16.12 6.62
N LEU A 121 -5.12 15.55 6.20
CA LEU A 121 -5.85 16.04 5.03
C LEU A 121 -6.34 17.48 5.25
N LEU A 122 -6.88 17.79 6.42
CA LEU A 122 -7.36 19.13 6.78
C LEU A 122 -6.19 20.13 6.82
N ALA A 123 -5.05 19.75 7.40
CA ALA A 123 -3.84 20.58 7.39
C ALA A 123 -3.40 20.92 5.96
N LEU A 124 -3.36 19.93 5.07
CA LEU A 124 -3.04 20.14 3.65
C LEU A 124 -4.08 21.05 2.94
N MET A 125 -5.36 20.95 3.28
CA MET A 125 -6.41 21.82 2.72
C MET A 125 -6.26 23.29 3.20
N ASN A 126 -5.78 23.49 4.40
CA ASN A 126 -5.48 24.82 4.96
C ASN A 126 -4.14 25.40 4.46
N GLY A 127 -3.36 24.62 3.69
CA GLY A 127 -2.04 25.04 3.23
C GLY A 127 -0.91 24.72 4.21
N ASP A 128 -1.21 24.04 5.30
CA ASP A 128 -0.25 23.62 6.32
C ASP A 128 0.38 22.27 5.93
N GLY A 129 1.53 22.30 5.30
CA GLY A 129 2.28 21.12 4.90
C GLY A 129 2.46 20.98 3.39
N GLN A 130 3.22 19.96 3.02
CA GLN A 130 3.53 19.65 1.62
C GLN A 130 2.81 18.38 1.17
N LYS A 131 2.34 18.41 -0.06
CA LYS A 131 1.80 17.21 -0.72
C LYS A 131 2.93 16.21 -0.93
N ASP A 132 2.61 14.92 -0.80
CA ASP A 132 3.57 13.87 -1.14
C ASP A 132 3.84 13.87 -2.65
N ASP A 133 5.12 13.81 -2.99
CA ASP A 133 5.54 13.57 -4.36
C ASP A 133 5.42 12.06 -4.66
N ILE A 134 4.57 11.73 -5.63
CA ILE A 134 4.24 10.35 -6.00
C ILE A 134 5.44 9.67 -6.67
N ASP A 135 6.26 10.42 -7.40
CA ASP A 135 7.38 9.89 -8.18
C ASP A 135 8.67 9.79 -7.37
N HIS A 136 8.69 10.37 -6.17
CA HIS A 136 9.80 10.27 -5.26
C HIS A 136 10.05 8.83 -4.80
N LEU A 137 11.29 8.31 -4.89
CA LEU A 137 11.64 6.93 -4.53
C LEU A 137 11.48 6.62 -3.03
N GLY A 138 11.31 7.61 -2.18
CA GLY A 138 10.87 7.45 -0.80
C GLY A 138 9.41 7.00 -0.67
N ASN A 139 8.57 7.26 -1.67
CA ASN A 139 7.16 6.89 -1.73
C ASN A 139 6.88 5.73 -2.69
N ARG A 140 7.83 5.39 -3.53
CA ARG A 140 7.76 4.38 -4.58
C ARG A 140 8.67 3.21 -4.23
N ARG A 141 8.10 2.07 -3.89
CA ARG A 141 8.85 0.88 -3.49
C ARG A 141 8.90 -0.17 -4.57
N LEU A 142 9.87 -1.05 -4.48
CA LEU A 142 10.00 -2.23 -5.32
C LEU A 142 9.34 -3.44 -4.68
N ARG A 143 8.76 -4.28 -5.52
CA ARG A 143 8.33 -5.62 -5.16
C ARG A 143 9.33 -6.61 -5.76
N SER A 144 10.09 -7.27 -4.91
CA SER A 144 11.01 -8.32 -5.33
C SER A 144 10.26 -9.59 -5.78
N VAL A 145 10.96 -10.47 -6.46
CA VAL A 145 10.41 -11.77 -6.92
C VAL A 145 9.82 -12.57 -5.77
N GLY A 146 10.46 -12.56 -4.60
CA GLY A 146 9.98 -13.27 -3.42
C GLY A 146 8.59 -12.78 -2.97
N GLU A 147 8.34 -11.48 -2.96
CA GLU A 147 7.02 -10.92 -2.62
C GLU A 147 5.96 -11.29 -3.66
N LEU A 148 6.32 -11.24 -4.95
CA LEU A 148 5.41 -11.61 -6.03
C LEU A 148 5.01 -13.09 -5.94
N LEU A 149 5.97 -13.99 -5.69
CA LEU A 149 5.71 -15.41 -5.51
C LEU A 149 4.90 -15.68 -4.24
N GLN A 150 5.20 -15.01 -3.13
CA GLN A 150 4.42 -15.11 -1.90
C GLN A 150 2.95 -14.77 -2.13
N ASN A 151 2.68 -13.71 -2.90
CA ASN A 151 1.30 -13.32 -3.22
C ASN A 151 0.58 -14.39 -4.06
N GLN A 152 1.25 -14.98 -5.04
CA GLN A 152 0.67 -16.07 -5.84
C GLN A 152 0.43 -17.33 -4.99
N PHE A 153 1.36 -17.66 -4.12
CA PHE A 153 1.20 -18.78 -3.19
C PHE A 153 0.01 -18.55 -2.24
N ARG A 154 -0.14 -17.34 -1.70
CA ARG A 154 -1.29 -16.94 -0.86
C ARG A 154 -2.61 -17.08 -1.60
N ILE A 155 -2.69 -16.67 -2.88
CA ILE A 155 -3.88 -16.86 -3.71
C ILE A 155 -4.20 -18.34 -3.88
N GLY A 156 -3.20 -19.15 -4.17
CA GLY A 156 -3.34 -20.60 -4.30
C GLY A 156 -3.85 -21.27 -3.02
N LEU A 157 -3.28 -20.90 -1.87
CA LEU A 157 -3.72 -21.39 -0.55
C LEU A 157 -5.14 -20.95 -0.21
N SER A 158 -5.51 -19.71 -0.50
CA SER A 158 -6.88 -19.21 -0.26
C SER A 158 -7.92 -19.95 -1.10
N ARG A 159 -7.60 -20.27 -2.37
CA ARG A 159 -8.43 -21.10 -3.22
C ARG A 159 -8.56 -22.53 -2.66
N MET A 160 -7.45 -23.10 -2.19
CA MET A 160 -7.42 -24.42 -1.57
C MET A 160 -8.25 -24.45 -0.27
N GLU A 161 -8.08 -23.46 0.62
CA GLU A 161 -8.85 -23.32 1.84
C GLU A 161 -10.36 -23.31 1.58
N ARG A 162 -10.81 -22.56 0.57
CA ARG A 162 -12.23 -22.52 0.21
C ARG A 162 -12.74 -23.90 -0.19
N VAL A 163 -12.01 -24.64 -1.02
CA VAL A 163 -12.37 -25.99 -1.44
C VAL A 163 -12.40 -26.96 -0.25
N VAL A 164 -11.45 -26.83 0.67
CA VAL A 164 -11.42 -27.66 1.90
C VAL A 164 -12.67 -27.38 2.75
N ARG A 165 -13.02 -26.10 2.96
CA ARG A 165 -14.25 -25.74 3.71
C ARG A 165 -15.52 -26.29 3.06
N GLU A 166 -15.64 -26.17 1.74
CA GLU A 166 -16.77 -26.74 0.98
C GLU A 166 -16.86 -28.25 1.16
N ARG A 167 -15.74 -28.97 1.06
CA ARG A 167 -15.69 -30.42 1.26
C ARG A 167 -16.04 -30.85 2.69
N MET A 168 -15.54 -30.12 3.69
CA MET A 168 -15.88 -30.39 5.09
C MET A 168 -17.38 -30.24 5.41
N THR A 169 -18.09 -29.42 4.63
CA THR A 169 -19.53 -29.23 4.81
C THR A 169 -20.34 -30.35 4.16
N ILE A 170 -19.81 -30.98 3.10
CA ILE A 170 -20.55 -31.95 2.27
C ILE A 170 -20.23 -33.40 2.67
N GLN A 171 -19.01 -33.68 3.11
CA GLN A 171 -18.55 -35.04 3.38
C GLN A 171 -18.92 -35.50 4.79
N ASP A 172 -19.10 -36.82 4.91
CA ASP A 172 -19.41 -37.47 6.18
C ASP A 172 -18.20 -37.47 7.11
N VAL A 173 -18.43 -37.15 8.38
CA VAL A 173 -17.37 -36.96 9.39
C VAL A 173 -16.49 -38.20 9.56
N ASP A 174 -17.07 -39.40 9.38
CA ASP A 174 -16.36 -40.66 9.58
C ASP A 174 -15.35 -40.99 8.47
N VAL A 175 -15.40 -40.29 7.33
CA VAL A 175 -14.55 -40.54 6.15
C VAL A 175 -13.52 -39.42 5.92
N ILE A 176 -13.61 -38.33 6.68
CA ILE A 176 -12.76 -37.16 6.53
C ILE A 176 -11.32 -37.45 6.96
N THR A 177 -10.40 -37.40 6.01
CA THR A 177 -8.96 -37.41 6.26
C THR A 177 -8.28 -36.21 5.58
N PRO A 178 -7.12 -35.72 6.06
CA PRO A 178 -6.41 -34.62 5.41
C PRO A 178 -6.10 -34.90 3.93
N GLN A 179 -5.80 -36.14 3.56
CA GLN A 179 -5.51 -36.55 2.17
C GLN A 179 -6.72 -36.40 1.25
N VAL A 180 -7.94 -36.63 1.76
CA VAL A 180 -9.19 -36.51 1.00
C VAL A 180 -9.57 -35.02 0.85
N LEU A 181 -9.33 -34.23 1.87
CA LEU A 181 -9.70 -32.80 1.90
C LEU A 181 -8.76 -31.93 1.08
N ILE A 182 -7.45 -32.14 1.23
CA ILE A 182 -6.42 -31.28 0.66
C ILE A 182 -6.18 -31.61 -0.81
N ASN A 183 -6.32 -30.59 -1.67
CA ASN A 183 -5.99 -30.67 -3.08
C ASN A 183 -4.95 -29.59 -3.41
N ILE A 184 -3.77 -30.01 -3.85
CA ILE A 184 -2.67 -29.10 -4.18
C ILE A 184 -2.83 -28.40 -5.54
N ARG A 185 -3.76 -28.84 -6.39
CA ARG A 185 -3.93 -28.30 -7.75
C ARG A 185 -4.12 -26.78 -7.81
N PRO A 186 -4.92 -26.13 -6.93
CA PRO A 186 -5.08 -24.67 -6.93
C PRO A 186 -3.76 -23.92 -6.68
N VAL A 187 -2.88 -24.44 -5.83
CA VAL A 187 -1.58 -23.83 -5.53
C VAL A 187 -0.65 -23.98 -6.74
N VAL A 188 -0.55 -25.20 -7.29
CA VAL A 188 0.23 -25.47 -8.49
C VAL A 188 -0.24 -24.64 -9.67
N ALA A 189 -1.56 -24.50 -9.86
CA ALA A 189 -2.14 -23.68 -10.92
C ALA A 189 -1.77 -22.20 -10.77
N ALA A 190 -1.84 -21.64 -9.56
CA ALA A 190 -1.48 -20.23 -9.31
C ALA A 190 0.00 -19.95 -9.60
N ILE A 191 0.90 -20.86 -9.23
CA ILE A 191 2.34 -20.73 -9.52
C ILE A 191 2.61 -20.87 -11.03
N LYS A 192 1.99 -21.84 -11.70
CA LYS A 192 2.11 -22.00 -13.16
C LYS A 192 1.56 -20.81 -13.92
N GLU A 193 0.46 -20.22 -13.46
CA GLU A 193 -0.12 -19.00 -14.01
C GLU A 193 0.87 -17.83 -13.94
N PHE A 194 1.56 -17.66 -12.81
CA PHE A 194 2.57 -16.62 -12.67
C PHE A 194 3.75 -16.80 -13.64
N PHE A 195 4.36 -17.98 -13.69
CA PHE A 195 5.51 -18.21 -14.57
C PHE A 195 5.15 -18.26 -16.05
N GLY A 196 3.93 -18.66 -16.41
CA GLY A 196 3.51 -18.79 -17.80
C GLY A 196 2.88 -17.54 -18.41
N SER A 197 2.25 -16.66 -17.60
CA SER A 197 1.48 -15.53 -18.10
C SER A 197 1.80 -14.18 -17.48
N SER A 198 2.63 -14.11 -16.44
CA SER A 198 3.02 -12.83 -15.85
C SER A 198 3.93 -12.05 -16.77
N GLN A 199 3.67 -10.75 -16.93
CA GLN A 199 4.54 -9.84 -17.69
C GLN A 199 5.96 -9.72 -17.08
N LEU A 200 6.13 -10.03 -15.81
CA LEU A 200 7.41 -9.98 -15.10
C LEU A 200 8.20 -11.28 -15.20
N SER A 201 7.55 -12.39 -15.60
CA SER A 201 8.22 -13.63 -15.91
C SER A 201 8.63 -13.62 -17.38
N GLN A 202 9.90 -13.39 -17.65
CA GLN A 202 10.44 -13.20 -18.99
C GLN A 202 11.48 -14.25 -19.32
N PHE A 203 11.70 -14.49 -20.60
CA PHE A 203 12.81 -15.27 -21.08
C PHE A 203 14.12 -14.52 -20.78
N MET A 204 15.06 -15.17 -20.09
CA MET A 204 16.29 -14.53 -19.65
C MET A 204 17.22 -14.26 -20.83
N ASP A 205 17.78 -13.06 -20.88
CA ASP A 205 18.85 -12.74 -21.81
C ASP A 205 20.14 -13.45 -21.35
N GLN A 206 20.68 -14.34 -22.17
CA GLN A 206 21.83 -15.19 -21.89
C GLN A 206 22.96 -15.04 -22.91
N THR A 207 23.05 -13.89 -23.57
CA THR A 207 24.12 -13.61 -24.55
C THR A 207 25.51 -13.70 -23.92
N ASN A 208 25.64 -13.18 -22.69
CA ASN A 208 26.82 -13.25 -21.85
C ASN A 208 26.45 -13.14 -20.38
N PRO A 209 27.36 -13.44 -19.42
CA PRO A 209 27.06 -13.37 -17.99
C PRO A 209 26.62 -11.96 -17.52
N LEU A 210 27.12 -10.89 -18.11
CA LEU A 210 26.74 -9.53 -17.78
C LEU A 210 25.31 -9.23 -18.22
N ALA A 211 24.86 -9.72 -19.36
CA ALA A 211 23.48 -9.60 -19.84
C ALA A 211 22.50 -10.27 -18.89
N GLU A 212 22.82 -11.44 -18.37
CA GLU A 212 22.03 -12.14 -17.35
C GLU A 212 21.93 -11.31 -16.07
N LEU A 213 23.03 -10.77 -15.56
CA LEU A 213 23.07 -9.95 -14.36
C LEU A 213 22.22 -8.69 -14.54
N THR A 214 22.38 -8.00 -15.65
CA THR A 214 21.62 -6.78 -15.98
C THR A 214 20.12 -7.07 -16.05
N HIS A 215 19.73 -8.18 -16.67
CA HIS A 215 18.33 -8.59 -16.76
C HIS A 215 17.73 -8.86 -15.37
N LYS A 216 18.48 -9.52 -14.47
CA LYS A 216 18.04 -9.78 -13.08
C LYS A 216 17.92 -8.51 -12.23
N ARG A 217 18.65 -7.45 -12.55
CA ARG A 217 18.63 -6.14 -11.87
C ARG A 217 17.66 -5.14 -12.50
N ARG A 218 16.88 -5.54 -13.50
CA ARG A 218 15.94 -4.68 -14.21
C ARG A 218 14.76 -4.32 -13.33
N LEU A 219 14.37 -3.05 -13.37
CA LEU A 219 13.25 -2.47 -12.66
C LEU A 219 12.12 -2.20 -13.65
N SER A 220 10.91 -2.61 -13.34
CA SER A 220 9.74 -2.36 -14.18
C SER A 220 8.66 -1.63 -13.40
N ALA A 221 8.12 -0.55 -13.95
CA ALA A 221 6.93 0.12 -13.43
C ALA A 221 5.63 -0.59 -13.85
N LEU A 222 5.72 -1.56 -14.75
CA LEU A 222 4.61 -2.33 -15.30
C LEU A 222 4.33 -3.60 -14.48
N GLY A 223 3.22 -4.24 -14.75
CA GLY A 223 2.88 -5.54 -14.17
C GLY A 223 1.89 -5.46 -13.00
N PRO A 224 1.73 -6.55 -12.24
CA PRO A 224 0.75 -6.64 -11.16
C PRO A 224 0.96 -5.57 -10.08
N GLY A 225 -0.05 -4.71 -9.90
CA GLY A 225 0.01 -3.58 -8.95
C GLY A 225 0.86 -2.39 -9.40
N GLY A 226 1.37 -2.41 -10.64
CA GLY A 226 2.05 -1.31 -11.31
C GLY A 226 1.13 -0.50 -12.24
N LEU A 227 1.74 0.24 -13.14
CA LEU A 227 1.08 1.08 -14.13
C LEU A 227 0.76 0.31 -15.41
N SER A 228 -0.23 0.77 -16.16
CA SER A 228 -0.40 0.40 -17.58
C SER A 228 0.27 1.45 -18.47
N ARG A 229 0.76 1.03 -19.64
CA ARG A 229 1.45 1.94 -20.59
C ARG A 229 0.61 3.16 -20.96
N GLU A 230 -0.68 2.95 -21.16
CA GLU A 230 -1.61 4.00 -21.59
C GLU A 230 -1.90 5.02 -20.48
N ARG A 231 -1.74 4.62 -19.21
CA ARG A 231 -2.00 5.49 -18.05
C ARG A 231 -0.73 6.18 -17.53
N ALA A 232 0.44 5.78 -18.01
CA ALA A 232 1.70 6.38 -17.65
C ALA A 232 1.93 7.68 -18.42
N GLY A 233 1.75 8.82 -17.76
CA GLY A 233 2.06 10.15 -18.29
C GLY A 233 3.56 10.42 -18.40
N PHE A 234 3.93 11.63 -18.79
CA PHE A 234 5.32 12.05 -18.90
C PHE A 234 6.02 12.10 -17.54
N GLU A 235 5.34 12.57 -16.50
CA GLU A 235 5.90 12.73 -15.15
C GLU A 235 6.49 11.43 -14.60
N VAL A 236 5.79 10.31 -14.80
CA VAL A 236 6.25 8.99 -14.33
C VAL A 236 7.43 8.45 -15.13
N ARG A 237 7.62 8.93 -16.36
CA ARG A 237 8.69 8.49 -17.28
C ARG A 237 9.95 9.32 -17.16
N ASP A 238 9.85 10.49 -16.56
CA ASP A 238 10.98 11.39 -16.36
C ASP A 238 11.94 10.88 -15.27
N VAL A 239 13.15 11.40 -15.31
CA VAL A 239 14.15 11.15 -14.27
C VAL A 239 13.89 12.10 -13.10
N HIS A 240 13.58 11.53 -11.96
CA HIS A 240 13.40 12.28 -10.73
C HIS A 240 14.75 12.45 -9.99
N HIS A 241 14.94 13.54 -9.23
CA HIS A 241 16.20 13.77 -8.48
C HIS A 241 16.52 12.62 -7.49
N SER A 242 15.49 11.98 -6.92
CA SER A 242 15.67 10.82 -6.02
C SER A 242 16.25 9.58 -6.70
N HIS A 243 16.36 9.57 -8.04
CA HIS A 243 17.01 8.46 -8.79
C HIS A 243 18.52 8.43 -8.60
N TYR A 244 19.13 9.54 -8.15
CA TYR A 244 20.58 9.62 -7.94
C TYR A 244 21.09 8.50 -7.04
N GLY A 245 22.08 7.74 -7.52
CA GLY A 245 22.64 6.58 -6.82
C GLY A 245 21.72 5.35 -6.70
N ARG A 246 20.46 5.42 -7.19
CA ARG A 246 19.44 4.37 -7.06
C ARG A 246 19.03 3.75 -8.39
N MET A 247 18.64 4.57 -9.35
CA MET A 247 18.24 4.12 -10.68
C MET A 247 19.09 4.78 -11.74
N CYS A 248 19.55 4.01 -12.73
CA CYS A 248 20.31 4.57 -13.84
C CYS A 248 19.41 5.49 -14.69
N PRO A 249 19.80 6.77 -14.89
CA PRO A 249 18.98 7.71 -15.67
C PRO A 249 19.04 7.48 -17.17
N ILE A 250 20.01 6.69 -17.65
CA ILE A 250 20.32 6.51 -19.07
C ILE A 250 19.79 5.15 -19.58
N GLU A 251 19.89 4.10 -18.77
CA GLU A 251 19.52 2.75 -19.18
C GLU A 251 18.00 2.56 -19.15
N THR A 252 17.34 2.90 -20.24
CA THR A 252 15.91 2.71 -20.46
C THR A 252 15.64 2.37 -21.93
N PRO A 253 14.60 1.58 -22.25
CA PRO A 253 14.23 1.29 -23.63
C PRO A 253 13.82 2.55 -24.39
N GLU A 254 13.99 2.50 -25.72
CA GLU A 254 13.36 3.46 -26.63
C GLU A 254 11.92 3.03 -26.95
N GLY A 255 11.06 3.99 -27.25
CA GLY A 255 9.67 3.74 -27.65
C GLY A 255 8.66 3.69 -26.49
N PRO A 256 7.61 2.85 -26.57
CA PRO A 256 6.46 2.91 -25.65
C PRO A 256 6.78 2.66 -24.18
N ASN A 257 7.90 2.00 -23.89
CA ASN A 257 8.33 1.64 -22.54
C ASN A 257 9.38 2.60 -21.96
N ILE A 258 9.70 3.70 -22.64
CA ILE A 258 10.67 4.69 -22.15
C ILE A 258 10.28 5.16 -20.75
N GLY A 259 11.25 5.22 -19.84
CA GLY A 259 11.06 5.62 -18.45
C GLY A 259 10.28 4.65 -17.56
N LEU A 260 9.66 3.61 -18.12
CA LEU A 260 8.90 2.60 -17.36
C LEU A 260 9.71 1.35 -17.02
N ILE A 261 10.79 1.15 -17.74
CA ILE A 261 11.75 0.07 -17.50
C ILE A 261 13.11 0.74 -17.32
N GLY A 262 13.77 0.43 -16.23
CA GLY A 262 15.09 0.94 -15.91
C GLY A 262 15.94 -0.13 -15.23
N SER A 263 17.10 0.26 -14.77
CA SER A 263 18.05 -0.62 -14.09
C SER A 263 18.45 -0.05 -12.74
N LEU A 264 18.67 -0.94 -11.78
CA LEU A 264 19.19 -0.59 -10.47
C LEU A 264 20.65 -0.13 -10.61
N SER A 265 21.02 1.00 -10.00
CA SER A 265 22.40 1.46 -9.92
C SER A 265 23.31 0.42 -9.32
N THR A 266 24.59 0.42 -9.70
CA THR A 266 25.57 -0.60 -9.30
C THR A 266 25.67 -0.79 -7.80
N TYR A 267 25.71 0.30 -7.04
CA TYR A 267 25.78 0.27 -5.58
C TYR A 267 24.42 0.44 -4.87
N GLY A 268 23.34 0.62 -5.64
CA GLY A 268 21.98 0.65 -5.10
C GLY A 268 21.59 -0.71 -4.55
N ARG A 269 20.94 -0.72 -3.40
CA ARG A 269 20.38 -1.93 -2.78
C ARG A 269 18.93 -1.71 -2.37
N ILE A 270 18.21 -2.79 -2.16
CA ILE A 270 16.80 -2.76 -1.74
C ILE A 270 16.76 -3.10 -0.25
N ASN A 271 16.10 -2.26 0.55
CA ASN A 271 15.92 -2.50 1.97
C ASN A 271 14.79 -3.51 2.26
N PRO A 272 14.62 -3.97 3.51
CA PRO A 272 13.56 -4.92 3.87
C PRO A 272 12.14 -4.44 3.61
N TYR A 273 11.93 -3.13 3.44
CA TYR A 273 10.65 -2.53 3.10
C TYR A 273 10.41 -2.38 1.60
N GLY A 274 11.44 -2.65 0.77
CA GLY A 274 11.37 -2.53 -0.68
C GLY A 274 11.79 -1.17 -1.23
N PHE A 275 12.29 -0.25 -0.41
CA PHE A 275 12.84 1.02 -0.89
C PHE A 275 14.28 0.87 -1.35
N ILE A 276 14.67 1.63 -2.38
CA ILE A 276 16.04 1.63 -2.88
C ILE A 276 16.87 2.56 -2.02
N GLU A 277 18.00 2.08 -1.55
CA GLU A 277 19.00 2.81 -0.78
C GLU A 277 20.27 3.03 -1.60
N ALA A 278 20.89 4.18 -1.40
CA ALA A 278 22.20 4.51 -1.96
C ALA A 278 23.25 4.63 -0.84
N PRO A 279 24.50 4.22 -1.08
CA PRO A 279 25.58 4.35 -0.10
C PRO A 279 26.18 5.73 -0.11
N TYR A 280 26.42 6.28 1.09
CA TYR A 280 27.10 7.54 1.30
C TYR A 280 28.19 7.40 2.36
N ARG A 281 29.30 8.12 2.18
CA ARG A 281 30.32 8.23 3.20
C ARG A 281 30.00 9.40 4.12
N LYS A 282 30.06 9.16 5.42
CA LYS A 282 29.82 10.20 6.41
C LYS A 282 30.97 11.18 6.44
N VAL A 283 30.66 12.47 6.48
CA VAL A 283 31.63 13.56 6.66
C VAL A 283 31.51 14.08 8.09
N VAL A 284 32.64 14.15 8.80
CA VAL A 284 32.72 14.69 10.14
C VAL A 284 33.80 15.76 10.15
N ASP A 285 33.49 16.95 10.63
CA ASP A 285 34.40 18.11 10.70
C ASP A 285 35.12 18.40 9.36
N GLY A 286 34.37 18.29 8.25
CA GLY A 286 34.89 18.55 6.92
C GLY A 286 35.79 17.46 6.33
N ARG A 287 35.93 16.32 7.01
CA ARG A 287 36.70 15.16 6.53
C ARG A 287 35.81 13.97 6.24
N VAL A 288 36.05 13.34 5.09
CA VAL A 288 35.35 12.10 4.69
C VAL A 288 35.85 10.95 5.57
N THR A 289 34.93 10.22 6.16
CA THR A 289 35.23 9.01 6.95
C THR A 289 35.06 7.75 6.09
N ASP A 290 35.57 6.62 6.57
CA ASP A 290 35.36 5.31 5.94
C ASP A 290 34.00 4.68 6.32
N GLN A 291 33.19 5.34 7.13
CA GLN A 291 31.87 4.90 7.51
C GLN A 291 30.91 5.10 6.34
N ILE A 292 30.39 3.97 5.82
CA ILE A 292 29.37 3.95 4.76
C ILE A 292 28.00 3.74 5.38
N GLU A 293 27.10 4.67 5.13
CA GLU A 293 25.69 4.59 5.51
C GLU A 293 24.84 4.46 4.24
N TYR A 294 23.84 3.59 4.29
CA TYR A 294 22.87 3.44 3.22
C TYR A 294 21.62 4.23 3.56
N LEU A 295 21.26 5.17 2.72
CA LEU A 295 20.14 6.07 2.94
C LEU A 295 19.04 5.84 1.90
N THR A 296 17.80 5.79 2.37
CA THR A 296 16.62 5.90 1.50
C THR A 296 16.48 7.33 0.98
N ALA A 297 15.71 7.54 -0.09
CA ALA A 297 15.60 8.86 -0.70
C ALA A 297 15.03 9.92 0.27
N ASP A 298 14.09 9.54 1.13
CA ASP A 298 13.47 10.42 2.13
C ASP A 298 14.36 10.65 3.38
N GLU A 299 15.35 9.81 3.61
CA GLU A 299 16.38 10.03 4.63
C GLU A 299 17.50 10.92 4.10
N GLU A 300 17.88 10.76 2.83
CA GLU A 300 18.88 11.56 2.14
C GLU A 300 18.54 13.06 2.14
N GLU A 301 17.26 13.41 1.97
CA GLU A 301 16.79 14.81 1.99
C GLU A 301 17.09 15.57 3.30
N LYS A 302 17.37 14.85 4.38
CA LYS A 302 17.74 15.45 5.68
C LYS A 302 19.20 15.89 5.76
N TYR A 303 20.02 15.52 4.77
CA TYR A 303 21.44 15.77 4.75
C TYR A 303 21.85 16.61 3.54
N ILE A 304 22.95 17.30 3.67
CA ILE A 304 23.60 17.95 2.53
C ILE A 304 24.52 16.91 1.89
N ILE A 305 24.22 16.57 0.64
CA ILE A 305 24.97 15.59 -0.13
C ILE A 305 25.98 16.30 -1.01
N ALA A 306 27.25 15.98 -0.84
CA ALA A 306 28.31 16.43 -1.74
C ALA A 306 28.51 15.38 -2.85
N GLN A 307 28.80 15.87 -4.05
CA GLN A 307 29.17 15.01 -5.17
C GLN A 307 30.54 14.39 -4.90
N ALA A 308 30.71 13.12 -5.31
CA ALA A 308 31.96 12.37 -5.18
C ALA A 308 33.07 12.93 -6.08
#